data_1658f743828efa57c5d2e1c9177bad63
#
_entry.id   1658f743828efa57c5d2e1c9177bad63
#
_cell.length_a   1.000
_cell.length_b   1.000
_cell.length_c   1.000
_cell.angle_alpha   90.00
_cell.angle_beta   90.00
_cell.angle_gamma   90.00
#
_symmetry.space_group_name_H-M   'P 1'
#
loop_
_entity.id
_entity.type
_entity.pdbx_description
1 polymer ?
#
loop_
_entity_poly.entity_id
_entity_poly.type
_entity_poly.pdbx_seq_one_letter_code
_entity_poly.pdbx_strand_id
1 'polypeptide(L)'
;MSSSEPRVLQFCHGYGGPFLDCARQYAVLFEGTPYKVTTVYLTGEPSEAVVQGSASDEVIFLGQSSRDVRGLKLGAIRAIRKIVAGRDFRFCIAHRFKPIYIALLGTSLPVIGVHHAFGDYQRLSRRVFANFFRNRLALLGVSNAVRDDMRRCLPDWPAERIETLYNRIDIAAVQAGLKSREEAREALGLPQDAWVVGNVGRLHPDKDQATLIRGFAEALPQLPVGSLLAIMGSGRLEARLRALAAELGVSASVRLLGQVSNGRLYFKAFDAFALTSDHEPFGMVLLEAMAADVPTLATDCGGAPEVLGATQALFPLGDSKALASRLLNVARHELEQDGPARVLAQFTDDCARQRFWSLSSVISDLRRVHNANS
;
A
#
# COMPACT_ATOMS: atom_id res chain seq x y z
N MET A 1 -32.59 28.34 4.36
CA MET A 1 -31.97 27.11 4.90
C MET A 1 -30.60 26.99 4.25
N SER A 2 -29.52 27.20 4.98
CA SER A 2 -28.16 26.97 4.46
C SER A 2 -28.03 25.48 4.19
N SER A 3 -27.96 25.07 2.92
CA SER A 3 -27.67 23.68 2.57
C SER A 3 -26.28 23.38 3.10
N SER A 4 -26.20 22.55 4.14
CA SER A 4 -24.89 22.07 4.63
C SER A 4 -24.20 21.34 3.49
N GLU A 5 -22.94 21.68 3.22
CA GLU A 5 -22.13 20.99 2.19
C GLU A 5 -22.09 19.49 2.48
N PRO A 6 -22.38 18.63 1.49
CA PRO A 6 -22.35 17.17 1.67
C PRO A 6 -20.94 16.72 2.03
N ARG A 7 -20.81 15.82 3.01
CA ARG A 7 -19.53 15.35 3.53
C ARG A 7 -19.33 13.86 3.35
N VAL A 8 -18.07 13.47 3.22
CA VAL A 8 -17.61 12.09 3.31
C VAL A 8 -16.79 11.94 4.57
N LEU A 9 -17.12 10.92 5.36
CA LEU A 9 -16.34 10.54 6.52
C LEU A 9 -15.25 9.57 6.08
N GLN A 10 -13.99 9.97 6.13
CA GLN A 10 -12.88 9.05 5.99
C GLN A 10 -12.38 8.65 7.37
N PHE A 11 -12.40 7.36 7.69
CA PHE A 11 -12.05 6.87 9.02
C PHE A 11 -10.85 5.93 8.96
N CYS A 12 -9.70 6.41 9.46
CA CYS A 12 -8.42 5.73 9.44
C CYS A 12 -8.07 5.18 10.82
N HIS A 13 -7.35 4.04 10.86
CA HIS A 13 -6.85 3.50 12.13
C HIS A 13 -5.76 4.41 12.75
N GLY A 14 -4.88 4.94 11.93
CA GLY A 14 -3.79 5.85 12.27
C GLY A 14 -3.07 6.28 11.00
N TYR A 15 -1.98 7.01 11.14
CA TYR A 15 -1.24 7.62 10.03
C TYR A 15 0.22 7.15 9.95
N GLY A 16 0.67 6.20 10.80
CA GLY A 16 2.05 5.71 10.79
C GLY A 16 2.41 4.93 9.53
N GLY A 17 3.66 5.05 9.07
CA GLY A 17 4.16 4.39 7.86
C GLY A 17 3.38 4.83 6.61
N PRO A 18 2.91 3.90 5.76
CA PRO A 18 2.24 4.22 4.51
C PRO A 18 0.80 4.72 4.68
N PHE A 19 0.24 4.73 5.90
CA PHE A 19 -1.18 4.99 6.09
C PHE A 19 -1.58 6.47 5.96
N LEU A 20 -0.66 7.40 6.13
CA LEU A 20 -0.91 8.80 5.79
C LEU A 20 -1.11 8.97 4.28
N ASP A 21 -0.27 8.36 3.47
CA ASP A 21 -0.43 8.38 2.02
C ASP A 21 -1.71 7.65 1.58
N CYS A 22 -2.08 6.54 2.23
CA CYS A 22 -3.38 5.91 1.99
C CYS A 22 -4.55 6.86 2.28
N ALA A 23 -4.48 7.67 3.34
CA ALA A 23 -5.51 8.67 3.63
C ALA A 23 -5.57 9.74 2.53
N ARG A 24 -4.43 10.30 2.12
CA ARG A 24 -4.33 11.21 0.98
C ARG A 24 -4.99 10.63 -0.27
N GLN A 25 -4.59 9.41 -0.64
CA GLN A 25 -5.11 8.73 -1.83
C GLN A 25 -6.64 8.69 -1.88
N TYR A 26 -7.31 8.48 -0.74
CA TYR A 26 -8.77 8.43 -0.71
C TYR A 26 -9.42 9.81 -0.60
N ALA A 27 -8.77 10.79 0.02
CA ALA A 27 -9.27 12.16 0.09
C ALA A 27 -9.31 12.82 -1.31
N VAL A 28 -8.26 12.67 -2.12
CA VAL A 28 -8.17 13.24 -3.46
C VAL A 28 -9.17 12.65 -4.48
N LEU A 29 -9.86 11.54 -4.15
CA LEU A 29 -10.95 11.02 -4.97
C LEU A 29 -12.14 11.98 -5.08
N PHE A 30 -12.25 12.93 -4.15
CA PHE A 30 -13.35 13.89 -4.05
C PHE A 30 -12.99 15.29 -4.59
N GLU A 31 -11.77 15.49 -5.06
CA GLU A 31 -11.39 16.73 -5.73
C GLU A 31 -12.26 16.99 -6.94
N GLY A 32 -12.71 18.25 -7.09
CA GLY A 32 -13.64 18.66 -8.15
C GLY A 32 -15.09 18.20 -7.97
N THR A 33 -15.43 17.56 -6.84
CA THR A 33 -16.80 17.18 -6.47
C THR A 33 -17.38 18.12 -5.41
N PRO A 34 -18.70 18.14 -5.18
CA PRO A 34 -19.30 18.96 -4.11
C PRO A 34 -19.03 18.40 -2.70
N TYR A 35 -18.41 17.24 -2.57
CA TYR A 35 -18.19 16.59 -1.28
C TYR A 35 -16.98 17.17 -0.55
N LYS A 36 -17.15 17.47 0.74
CA LYS A 36 -16.07 17.80 1.67
C LYS A 36 -15.60 16.55 2.41
N VAL A 37 -14.31 16.35 2.50
CA VAL A 37 -13.73 15.17 3.18
C VAL A 37 -13.36 15.54 4.62
N THR A 38 -13.92 14.80 5.58
CA THR A 38 -13.50 14.83 6.98
C THR A 38 -12.76 13.55 7.30
N THR A 39 -11.44 13.64 7.52
CA THR A 39 -10.61 12.48 7.91
C THR A 39 -10.52 12.41 9.43
N VAL A 40 -10.86 11.23 9.97
CA VAL A 40 -10.77 10.92 11.39
C VAL A 40 -9.70 9.85 11.62
N TYR A 41 -8.72 10.14 12.46
CA TYR A 41 -7.72 9.17 12.91
C TYR A 41 -8.11 8.61 14.28
N LEU A 42 -8.22 7.27 14.36
CA LEU A 42 -8.59 6.57 15.59
C LEU A 42 -7.48 6.65 16.64
N THR A 43 -6.23 6.48 16.21
CA THR A 43 -5.03 6.51 17.06
C THR A 43 -4.03 7.52 16.53
N GLY A 44 -3.14 7.98 17.39
CA GLY A 44 -2.10 8.96 17.06
C GLY A 44 -2.42 10.35 17.60
N GLU A 45 -1.37 11.13 17.83
CA GLU A 45 -1.45 12.49 18.38
C GLU A 45 -1.68 13.52 17.25
N PRO A 46 -2.30 14.67 17.54
CA PRO A 46 -2.44 15.75 16.57
C PRO A 46 -1.09 16.20 16.01
N SER A 47 -1.02 16.37 14.69
CA SER A 47 0.20 16.82 13.99
C SER A 47 -0.20 17.64 12.78
N GLU A 48 0.37 18.82 12.61
CA GLU A 48 0.10 19.69 11.47
C GLU A 48 0.58 19.05 10.16
N ALA A 49 1.72 18.37 10.17
CA ALA A 49 2.20 17.62 9.02
C ALA A 49 1.23 16.52 8.58
N VAL A 50 0.54 15.87 9.54
CA VAL A 50 -0.51 14.88 9.23
C VAL A 50 -1.76 15.54 8.70
N VAL A 51 -2.14 16.71 9.22
CA VAL A 51 -3.28 17.48 8.68
C VAL A 51 -3.03 17.83 7.22
N GLN A 52 -1.89 18.42 6.91
CA GLN A 52 -1.50 18.77 5.54
C GLN A 52 -1.38 17.54 4.64
N GLY A 53 -0.70 16.49 5.10
CA GLY A 53 -0.49 15.25 4.35
C GLY A 53 -1.76 14.43 4.10
N SER A 54 -2.87 14.71 4.81
CA SER A 54 -4.14 14.00 4.64
C SER A 54 -4.95 14.48 3.43
N ALA A 55 -4.63 15.63 2.85
CA ALA A 55 -5.35 16.26 1.72
C ALA A 55 -6.88 16.35 1.95
N SER A 56 -7.30 16.64 3.18
CA SER A 56 -8.69 16.62 3.60
C SER A 56 -9.16 18.01 4.03
N ASP A 57 -10.44 18.33 3.84
CA ASP A 57 -11.01 19.63 4.27
C ASP A 57 -11.03 19.78 5.80
N GLU A 58 -11.11 18.66 6.52
CA GLU A 58 -11.09 18.64 7.99
C GLU A 58 -10.37 17.37 8.48
N VAL A 59 -9.54 17.49 9.50
CA VAL A 59 -8.86 16.35 10.13
C VAL A 59 -9.13 16.33 11.63
N ILE A 60 -9.57 15.19 12.15
CA ILE A 60 -9.92 15.00 13.55
C ILE A 60 -9.08 13.83 14.12
N PHE A 61 -8.46 14.03 15.26
CA PHE A 61 -7.73 13.00 15.99
C PHE A 61 -8.54 12.55 17.22
N LEU A 62 -8.82 11.24 17.32
CA LEU A 62 -9.53 10.70 18.48
C LEU A 62 -8.57 10.38 19.64
N GLY A 63 -7.27 10.30 19.40
CA GLY A 63 -6.24 10.06 20.41
C GLY A 63 -6.43 8.75 21.19
N GLN A 64 -7.08 7.74 20.59
CA GLN A 64 -7.35 6.49 21.28
C GLN A 64 -6.07 5.70 21.48
N SER A 65 -5.84 5.23 22.70
CA SER A 65 -4.69 4.36 23.01
C SER A 65 -4.89 2.93 22.47
N SER A 66 -3.81 2.16 22.44
CA SER A 66 -3.87 0.73 22.07
C SER A 66 -4.80 -0.07 23.00
N ARG A 67 -5.07 0.39 24.25
CA ARG A 67 -5.99 -0.22 25.19
C ARG A 67 -7.44 0.08 24.80
N ASP A 68 -7.76 1.33 24.43
CA ASP A 68 -9.11 1.79 24.10
C ASP A 68 -9.65 1.14 22.80
N VAL A 69 -8.75 0.76 21.89
CA VAL A 69 -9.11 0.07 20.64
C VAL A 69 -9.14 -1.46 20.75
N ARG A 70 -9.14 -2.00 21.98
CA ARG A 70 -9.41 -3.43 22.26
C ARG A 70 -10.88 -3.62 22.65
N GLY A 71 -11.35 -4.86 22.66
CA GLY A 71 -12.73 -5.20 23.03
C GLY A 71 -13.79 -4.47 22.22
N LEU A 72 -14.83 -3.96 22.88
CA LEU A 72 -16.03 -3.38 22.28
C LEU A 72 -15.84 -1.95 21.72
N LYS A 73 -14.76 -1.25 22.04
CA LYS A 73 -14.41 0.10 21.54
C LYS A 73 -15.51 1.16 21.76
N LEU A 74 -16.24 1.08 22.89
CA LEU A 74 -17.41 1.94 23.16
C LEU A 74 -17.07 3.44 23.13
N GLY A 75 -15.88 3.83 23.61
CA GLY A 75 -15.42 5.22 23.56
C GLY A 75 -15.32 5.75 22.12
N ALA A 76 -14.69 4.99 21.26
CA ALA A 76 -14.55 5.34 19.83
C ALA A 76 -15.91 5.35 19.10
N ILE A 77 -16.82 4.41 19.42
CA ILE A 77 -18.18 4.38 18.85
C ILE A 77 -18.97 5.63 19.26
N ARG A 78 -18.87 6.05 20.53
CA ARG A 78 -19.52 7.29 21.00
C ARG A 78 -18.93 8.54 20.33
N ALA A 79 -17.60 8.57 20.18
CA ALA A 79 -16.89 9.69 19.56
C ALA A 79 -17.30 9.85 18.09
N ILE A 80 -17.31 8.79 17.30
CA ILE A 80 -17.69 8.86 15.89
C ILE A 80 -19.17 9.25 15.72
N ARG A 81 -20.06 8.74 16.60
CA ARG A 81 -21.47 9.14 16.62
C ARG A 81 -21.62 10.64 16.86
N LYS A 82 -20.85 11.21 17.80
CA LYS A 82 -20.87 12.65 18.08
C LYS A 82 -20.36 13.49 16.89
N ILE A 83 -19.32 13.01 16.19
CA ILE A 83 -18.78 13.69 15.01
C ILE A 83 -19.80 13.73 13.88
N VAL A 84 -20.55 12.65 13.67
CA VAL A 84 -21.53 12.56 12.57
C VAL A 84 -22.83 13.31 12.90
N ALA A 85 -23.16 13.45 14.18
CA ALA A 85 -24.39 14.11 14.61
C ALA A 85 -24.43 15.58 14.15
N GLY A 86 -25.53 15.97 13.49
CA GLY A 86 -25.77 17.34 13.02
C GLY A 86 -24.95 17.78 11.81
N ARG A 87 -24.25 16.84 11.14
CA ARG A 87 -23.48 17.09 9.91
C ARG A 87 -24.02 16.24 8.76
N ASP A 88 -24.00 16.77 7.53
CA ASP A 88 -24.52 16.08 6.34
C ASP A 88 -23.52 15.07 5.75
N PHE A 89 -23.15 14.05 6.53
CA PHE A 89 -22.34 12.95 6.02
C PHE A 89 -23.17 12.00 5.17
N ARG A 90 -22.70 11.72 3.95
CA ARG A 90 -23.40 10.86 2.99
C ARG A 90 -22.98 9.40 3.10
N PHE A 91 -21.71 9.11 3.30
CA PHE A 91 -21.17 7.78 3.53
C PHE A 91 -19.82 7.84 4.28
N CYS A 92 -19.33 6.67 4.67
CA CYS A 92 -18.04 6.53 5.34
C CYS A 92 -17.11 5.63 4.53
N ILE A 93 -15.87 6.07 4.31
CA ILE A 93 -14.76 5.23 3.86
C ILE A 93 -13.94 4.86 5.09
N ALA A 94 -13.84 3.57 5.40
CA ALA A 94 -13.17 3.12 6.61
C ALA A 94 -12.00 2.17 6.29
N HIS A 95 -10.80 2.54 6.72
CA HIS A 95 -9.58 1.78 6.42
C HIS A 95 -9.31 0.72 7.50
N ARG A 96 -9.26 -0.55 7.11
CA ARG A 96 -9.05 -1.72 7.97
C ARG A 96 -10.26 -2.05 8.84
N PHE A 97 -10.29 -3.28 9.36
CA PHE A 97 -11.47 -3.81 10.07
C PHE A 97 -11.91 -3.01 11.30
N LYS A 98 -10.99 -2.44 12.10
CA LYS A 98 -11.40 -1.72 13.34
C LYS A 98 -12.19 -0.44 13.05
N PRO A 99 -11.77 0.48 12.16
CA PRO A 99 -12.59 1.60 11.72
C PRO A 99 -13.93 1.17 11.11
N ILE A 100 -13.95 0.11 10.28
CA ILE A 100 -15.21 -0.44 9.71
C ILE A 100 -16.18 -0.83 10.84
N TYR A 101 -15.70 -1.59 11.82
CA TYR A 101 -16.48 -2.02 12.98
C TYR A 101 -17.06 -0.82 13.76
N ILE A 102 -16.24 0.19 14.03
CA ILE A 102 -16.64 1.37 14.79
C ILE A 102 -17.65 2.21 14.00
N ALA A 103 -17.42 2.40 12.70
CA ALA A 103 -18.33 3.17 11.83
C ALA A 103 -19.71 2.52 11.71
N LEU A 104 -19.77 1.21 11.51
CA LEU A 104 -21.03 0.47 11.38
C LEU A 104 -21.86 0.47 12.68
N LEU A 105 -21.22 0.44 13.84
CA LEU A 105 -21.91 0.49 15.13
C LEU A 105 -22.18 1.92 15.63
N GLY A 106 -21.36 2.88 15.20
CA GLY A 106 -21.44 4.28 15.63
C GLY A 106 -22.35 5.15 14.78
N THR A 107 -22.65 4.75 13.54
CA THR A 107 -23.42 5.55 12.59
C THR A 107 -24.45 4.71 11.84
N SER A 108 -25.37 5.40 11.14
CA SER A 108 -26.29 4.79 10.16
C SER A 108 -25.76 4.87 8.73
N LEU A 109 -24.58 5.44 8.50
CA LEU A 109 -24.05 5.68 7.17
C LEU A 109 -23.76 4.36 6.41
N PRO A 110 -23.90 4.33 5.08
CA PRO A 110 -23.25 3.34 4.25
C PRO A 110 -21.74 3.38 4.49
N VAL A 111 -21.09 2.20 4.53
CA VAL A 111 -19.65 2.09 4.79
C VAL A 111 -18.97 1.39 3.65
N ILE A 112 -17.92 2.00 3.12
CA ILE A 112 -16.97 1.39 2.20
C ILE A 112 -15.73 1.00 3.00
N GLY A 113 -15.53 -0.29 3.20
CA GLY A 113 -14.39 -0.83 3.95
C GLY A 113 -13.20 -1.09 3.04
N VAL A 114 -12.07 -0.43 3.30
CA VAL A 114 -10.83 -0.59 2.52
C VAL A 114 -9.88 -1.54 3.23
N HIS A 115 -9.43 -2.57 2.51
CA HIS A 115 -8.52 -3.60 3.02
C HIS A 115 -7.17 -3.55 2.33
N HIS A 116 -6.12 -3.42 3.16
CA HIS A 116 -4.72 -3.28 2.76
C HIS A 116 -3.89 -4.54 3.01
N ALA A 117 -4.52 -5.63 3.41
CA ALA A 117 -3.85 -6.90 3.73
C ALA A 117 -4.79 -8.08 3.51
N PHE A 118 -4.21 -9.26 3.37
CA PHE A 118 -4.93 -10.52 3.32
C PHE A 118 -5.46 -10.97 4.69
N GLY A 119 -6.41 -11.90 4.69
CA GLY A 119 -6.83 -12.65 5.87
C GLY A 119 -7.77 -11.90 6.82
N ASP A 120 -8.24 -10.71 6.49
CA ASP A 120 -9.12 -9.95 7.39
C ASP A 120 -10.41 -10.70 7.70
N TYR A 121 -10.96 -11.45 6.77
CA TYR A 121 -12.20 -12.24 6.94
C TYR A 121 -11.97 -13.74 7.15
N GLN A 122 -10.75 -14.21 7.40
CA GLN A 122 -10.51 -15.60 7.83
C GLN A 122 -11.12 -15.91 9.20
N ARG A 123 -11.24 -14.89 10.06
CA ARG A 123 -11.87 -15.02 11.38
C ARG A 123 -13.39 -15.07 11.27
N LEU A 124 -14.00 -16.14 11.78
CA LEU A 124 -15.46 -16.34 11.75
C LEU A 124 -16.23 -15.14 12.31
N SER A 125 -15.78 -14.56 13.45
CA SER A 125 -16.44 -13.40 14.07
C SER A 125 -16.51 -12.19 13.12
N ARG A 126 -15.50 -11.98 12.30
CA ARG A 126 -15.49 -10.87 11.33
C ARG A 126 -16.41 -11.17 10.15
N ARG A 127 -16.51 -12.43 9.70
CA ARG A 127 -17.47 -12.84 8.66
C ARG A 127 -18.90 -12.66 9.13
N VAL A 128 -19.22 -13.14 10.33
CA VAL A 128 -20.56 -12.96 10.93
C VAL A 128 -20.92 -11.49 11.04
N PHE A 129 -19.98 -10.67 11.53
CA PHE A 129 -20.17 -9.24 11.64
C PHE A 129 -20.40 -8.58 10.26
N ALA A 130 -19.59 -8.89 9.27
CA ALA A 130 -19.76 -8.36 7.92
C ALA A 130 -21.10 -8.77 7.31
N ASN A 131 -21.48 -10.05 7.44
CA ASN A 131 -22.76 -10.55 6.95
C ASN A 131 -23.97 -9.86 7.60
N PHE A 132 -23.90 -9.56 8.89
CA PHE A 132 -24.95 -8.80 9.59
C PHE A 132 -25.14 -7.40 9.00
N PHE A 133 -24.04 -6.75 8.60
CA PHE A 133 -24.05 -5.39 8.03
C PHE A 133 -23.99 -5.36 6.50
N ARG A 134 -24.15 -6.48 5.78
CA ARG A 134 -23.93 -6.59 4.33
C ARG A 134 -24.73 -5.58 3.49
N ASN A 135 -25.88 -5.12 3.97
CA ASN A 135 -26.73 -4.15 3.28
C ASN A 135 -26.19 -2.71 3.35
N ARG A 136 -25.27 -2.44 4.32
CA ARG A 136 -24.66 -1.14 4.55
C ARG A 136 -23.13 -1.15 4.33
N LEU A 137 -22.56 -2.30 4.01
CA LEU A 137 -21.11 -2.48 3.86
C LEU A 137 -20.77 -2.92 2.44
N ALA A 138 -19.90 -2.16 1.79
CA ALA A 138 -19.17 -2.58 0.60
C ALA A 138 -17.68 -2.69 0.93
N LEU A 139 -16.94 -3.52 0.21
CA LEU A 139 -15.52 -3.78 0.49
C LEU A 139 -14.66 -3.46 -0.73
N LEU A 140 -13.54 -2.82 -0.51
CA LEU A 140 -12.52 -2.57 -1.53
C LEU A 140 -11.21 -3.22 -1.12
N GLY A 141 -10.67 -4.06 -2.01
CA GLY A 141 -9.30 -4.52 -1.94
C GLY A 141 -8.35 -3.57 -2.65
N VAL A 142 -7.15 -3.37 -2.12
CA VAL A 142 -6.10 -2.57 -2.76
C VAL A 142 -5.48 -3.25 -3.99
N SER A 143 -5.86 -4.50 -4.26
CA SER A 143 -5.51 -5.32 -5.43
C SER A 143 -6.62 -6.33 -5.70
N ASN A 144 -6.62 -6.94 -6.88
CA ASN A 144 -7.49 -8.08 -7.19
C ASN A 144 -7.18 -9.26 -6.26
N ALA A 145 -5.91 -9.47 -5.93
CA ALA A 145 -5.51 -10.53 -5.00
C ALA A 145 -6.16 -10.35 -3.63
N VAL A 146 -6.18 -9.12 -3.06
CA VAL A 146 -6.86 -8.83 -1.78
C VAL A 146 -8.38 -8.93 -1.93
N ARG A 147 -8.96 -8.45 -3.04
CA ARG A 147 -10.39 -8.63 -3.35
C ARG A 147 -10.76 -10.11 -3.36
N ASP A 148 -9.99 -10.94 -4.03
CA ASP A 148 -10.30 -12.37 -4.20
C ASP A 148 -10.12 -13.16 -2.90
N ASP A 149 -9.18 -12.74 -2.03
CA ASP A 149 -9.08 -13.25 -0.66
C ASP A 149 -10.37 -12.95 0.14
N MET A 150 -10.90 -11.74 0.04
CA MET A 150 -12.17 -11.39 0.69
C MET A 150 -13.35 -12.17 0.10
N ARG A 151 -13.45 -12.31 -1.23
CA ARG A 151 -14.51 -13.05 -1.91
C ARG A 151 -14.52 -14.54 -1.51
N ARG A 152 -13.35 -15.16 -1.37
CA ARG A 152 -13.23 -16.54 -0.85
C ARG A 152 -13.80 -16.68 0.57
N CYS A 153 -13.63 -15.65 1.39
CA CYS A 153 -14.12 -15.65 2.77
C CYS A 153 -15.63 -15.30 2.89
N LEU A 154 -16.19 -14.63 1.89
CA LEU A 154 -17.56 -14.11 1.85
C LEU A 154 -18.25 -14.55 0.54
N PRO A 155 -18.42 -15.88 0.28
CA PRO A 155 -18.85 -16.41 -1.00
C PRO A 155 -20.27 -16.00 -1.39
N ASP A 156 -21.13 -15.72 -0.40
CA ASP A 156 -22.53 -15.34 -0.61
C ASP A 156 -22.74 -13.84 -0.87
N TRP A 157 -21.64 -13.09 -0.99
CA TRP A 157 -21.72 -11.67 -1.29
C TRP A 157 -21.78 -11.44 -2.80
N PRO A 158 -22.65 -10.50 -3.27
CA PRO A 158 -22.64 -10.07 -4.65
C PRO A 158 -21.25 -9.51 -5.05
N ALA A 159 -20.81 -9.82 -6.27
CA ALA A 159 -19.49 -9.44 -6.74
C ALA A 159 -19.25 -7.92 -6.69
N GLU A 160 -20.30 -7.14 -6.95
CA GLU A 160 -20.31 -5.68 -6.92
C GLU A 160 -20.19 -5.08 -5.50
N ARG A 161 -20.29 -5.91 -4.46
CA ARG A 161 -20.07 -5.49 -3.07
C ARG A 161 -18.62 -5.70 -2.61
N ILE A 162 -17.80 -6.41 -3.40
CA ILE A 162 -16.38 -6.64 -3.10
C ILE A 162 -15.60 -6.37 -4.39
N GLU A 163 -15.07 -5.15 -4.51
CA GLU A 163 -14.41 -4.68 -5.72
C GLU A 163 -12.95 -4.28 -5.45
N THR A 164 -12.24 -3.86 -6.49
CA THR A 164 -10.85 -3.42 -6.40
C THR A 164 -10.75 -1.93 -6.67
N LEU A 165 -10.02 -1.24 -5.80
CA LEU A 165 -9.47 0.08 -6.07
C LEU A 165 -7.97 0.03 -5.75
N TYR A 166 -7.14 0.10 -6.77
CA TYR A 166 -5.69 0.01 -6.62
C TYR A 166 -5.14 1.14 -5.74
N ASN A 167 -4.16 0.81 -4.92
CA ASN A 167 -3.25 1.83 -4.41
C ASN A 167 -2.51 2.48 -5.57
N ARG A 168 -2.00 3.67 -5.35
CA ARG A 168 -1.35 4.48 -6.38
C ARG A 168 -0.35 5.45 -5.80
N ILE A 169 0.36 6.13 -6.65
CA ILE A 169 1.29 7.19 -6.28
C ILE A 169 1.01 8.44 -7.11
N ASP A 170 1.37 9.58 -6.55
CA ASP A 170 1.56 10.81 -7.32
C ASP A 170 2.94 10.71 -8.00
N ILE A 171 2.95 10.26 -9.25
CA ILE A 171 4.20 10.03 -10.00
C ILE A 171 5.00 11.32 -10.16
N ALA A 172 4.33 12.46 -10.39
CA ALA A 172 5.01 13.75 -10.56
C ALA A 172 5.71 14.18 -9.27
N ALA A 173 5.02 14.07 -8.12
CA ALA A 173 5.60 14.36 -6.82
C ALA A 173 6.73 13.39 -6.46
N VAL A 174 6.60 12.10 -6.79
CA VAL A 174 7.66 11.12 -6.57
C VAL A 174 8.88 11.48 -7.41
N GLN A 175 8.71 11.70 -8.71
CA GLN A 175 9.82 12.01 -9.64
C GLN A 175 10.52 13.33 -9.28
N ALA A 176 9.77 14.37 -8.91
CA ALA A 176 10.33 15.63 -8.47
C ALA A 176 11.16 15.52 -7.18
N GLY A 177 10.85 14.54 -6.33
CA GLY A 177 11.58 14.30 -5.09
C GLY A 177 12.82 13.41 -5.24
N LEU A 178 12.95 12.65 -6.36
CA LEU A 178 14.06 11.72 -6.54
C LEU A 178 15.40 12.46 -6.55
N LYS A 179 16.37 11.89 -5.83
CA LYS A 179 17.77 12.29 -5.93
C LYS A 179 18.36 11.79 -7.24
N SER A 180 19.36 12.53 -7.78
CA SER A 180 20.14 11.98 -8.89
C SER A 180 20.80 10.66 -8.49
N ARG A 181 21.29 9.88 -9.47
CA ARG A 181 22.01 8.63 -9.21
C ARG A 181 23.22 8.87 -8.29
N GLU A 182 23.97 9.92 -8.59
CA GLU A 182 25.20 10.31 -7.87
C GLU A 182 24.87 10.70 -6.42
N GLU A 183 23.92 11.59 -6.23
CA GLU A 183 23.46 12.03 -4.89
C GLU A 183 22.90 10.87 -4.07
N ALA A 184 22.12 9.99 -4.71
CA ALA A 184 21.50 8.85 -4.05
C ALA A 184 22.56 7.83 -3.60
N ARG A 185 23.55 7.55 -4.43
CA ARG A 185 24.66 6.64 -4.09
C ARG A 185 25.57 7.21 -3.02
N GLU A 186 25.92 8.49 -3.09
CA GLU A 186 26.69 9.18 -2.05
C GLU A 186 25.96 9.10 -0.70
N ALA A 187 24.68 9.44 -0.67
CA ALA A 187 23.87 9.40 0.55
C ALA A 187 23.74 7.98 1.15
N LEU A 188 23.77 6.94 0.33
CA LEU A 188 23.69 5.54 0.75
C LEU A 188 25.05 4.89 0.97
N GLY A 189 26.17 5.59 0.72
CA GLY A 189 27.52 5.06 0.82
C GLY A 189 27.80 3.95 -0.21
N LEU A 190 27.21 4.04 -1.40
CA LEU A 190 27.39 3.09 -2.50
C LEU A 190 28.39 3.61 -3.53
N PRO A 191 29.27 2.75 -4.11
CA PRO A 191 30.19 3.14 -5.16
C PRO A 191 29.43 3.66 -6.40
N GLN A 192 29.99 4.66 -7.07
CA GLN A 192 29.37 5.30 -8.23
C GLN A 192 29.35 4.40 -9.48
N ASP A 193 30.30 3.50 -9.61
CA ASP A 193 30.53 2.62 -10.76
C ASP A 193 30.00 1.18 -10.57
N ALA A 194 29.55 0.83 -9.36
CA ALA A 194 28.97 -0.49 -9.10
C ALA A 194 27.62 -0.70 -9.79
N TRP A 195 27.34 -1.93 -10.22
CA TRP A 195 25.98 -2.34 -10.57
C TRP A 195 25.24 -2.78 -9.29
N VAL A 196 24.09 -2.19 -9.00
CA VAL A 196 23.44 -2.30 -7.69
C VAL A 196 22.03 -2.87 -7.83
N VAL A 197 21.77 -4.00 -7.18
CA VAL A 197 20.42 -4.51 -6.93
C VAL A 197 19.88 -3.87 -5.66
N GLY A 198 18.74 -3.20 -5.75
CA GLY A 198 18.04 -2.60 -4.62
C GLY A 198 16.92 -3.46 -4.07
N ASN A 199 16.70 -3.39 -2.76
CA ASN A 199 15.50 -3.89 -2.09
C ASN A 199 15.11 -2.93 -0.98
N VAL A 200 13.81 -2.69 -0.80
CA VAL A 200 13.27 -1.82 0.24
C VAL A 200 12.18 -2.55 1.00
N GLY A 201 12.36 -2.73 2.29
CA GLY A 201 11.36 -3.38 3.12
C GLY A 201 11.86 -3.75 4.52
N ARG A 202 10.91 -4.01 5.42
CA ARG A 202 11.24 -4.51 6.76
C ARG A 202 11.98 -5.85 6.64
N LEU A 203 12.98 -6.08 7.48
CA LEU A 203 13.66 -7.39 7.57
C LEU A 203 12.78 -8.36 8.37
N HIS A 204 11.78 -8.91 7.69
CA HIS A 204 10.71 -9.73 8.24
C HIS A 204 10.47 -10.96 7.34
N PRO A 205 10.02 -12.11 7.87
CA PRO A 205 9.82 -13.33 7.07
C PRO A 205 8.98 -13.14 5.81
N ASP A 206 7.93 -12.31 5.87
CA ASP A 206 7.04 -12.00 4.74
C ASP A 206 7.72 -11.27 3.57
N LYS A 207 8.94 -10.77 3.75
CA LYS A 207 9.73 -10.10 2.70
C LYS A 207 10.78 -10.99 2.05
N ASP A 208 11.04 -12.17 2.61
CA ASP A 208 11.92 -13.22 2.11
C ASP A 208 13.23 -12.72 1.48
N GLN A 209 13.91 -11.79 2.17
CA GLN A 209 15.24 -11.34 1.73
C GLN A 209 16.27 -12.47 1.70
N ALA A 210 15.98 -13.61 2.30
CA ALA A 210 16.85 -14.80 2.19
C ALA A 210 16.90 -15.30 0.75
N THR A 211 15.77 -15.42 0.06
CA THR A 211 15.71 -15.75 -1.38
C THR A 211 16.42 -14.68 -2.21
N LEU A 212 16.32 -13.41 -1.86
CA LEU A 212 17.03 -12.34 -2.55
C LEU A 212 18.54 -12.49 -2.46
N ILE A 213 19.09 -12.73 -1.24
CA ILE A 213 20.53 -12.91 -1.04
C ILE A 213 21.02 -14.16 -1.78
N ARG A 214 20.28 -15.28 -1.76
CA ARG A 214 20.62 -16.48 -2.50
C ARG A 214 20.65 -16.25 -4.02
N GLY A 215 19.59 -15.63 -4.56
CA GLY A 215 19.52 -15.34 -6.00
C GLY A 215 20.61 -14.38 -6.46
N PHE A 216 20.92 -13.36 -5.64
CA PHE A 216 22.04 -12.48 -5.92
C PHE A 216 23.39 -13.22 -5.89
N ALA A 217 23.61 -14.08 -4.88
CA ALA A 217 24.84 -14.89 -4.78
C ALA A 217 25.02 -15.83 -5.98
N GLU A 218 23.93 -16.44 -6.48
CA GLU A 218 23.95 -17.30 -7.67
C GLU A 218 24.25 -16.50 -8.95
N ALA A 219 23.74 -15.27 -9.06
CA ALA A 219 23.98 -14.42 -10.23
C ALA A 219 25.38 -13.77 -10.22
N LEU A 220 25.92 -13.47 -9.04
CA LEU A 220 27.11 -12.64 -8.83
C LEU A 220 28.30 -12.98 -9.74
N PRO A 221 28.66 -14.27 -9.99
CA PRO A 221 29.79 -14.61 -10.87
C PRO A 221 29.64 -14.15 -12.34
N GLN A 222 28.40 -13.84 -12.77
CA GLN A 222 28.09 -13.43 -14.14
C GLN A 222 27.59 -11.97 -14.22
N LEU A 223 27.40 -11.30 -13.07
CA LEU A 223 27.07 -9.89 -12.99
C LEU A 223 28.33 -9.03 -13.25
N PRO A 224 28.17 -7.74 -13.58
CA PRO A 224 29.30 -6.82 -13.68
C PRO A 224 30.21 -6.87 -12.45
N VAL A 225 31.52 -6.73 -12.67
CA VAL A 225 32.50 -6.75 -11.57
C VAL A 225 32.19 -5.63 -10.57
N GLY A 226 32.23 -5.95 -9.29
CA GLY A 226 31.90 -4.98 -8.22
C GLY A 226 30.41 -4.83 -7.95
N SER A 227 29.55 -5.71 -8.50
CA SER A 227 28.12 -5.69 -8.25
C SER A 227 27.77 -5.81 -6.75
N LEU A 228 26.74 -5.08 -6.31
CA LEU A 228 26.26 -5.01 -4.94
C LEU A 228 24.77 -5.33 -4.83
N LEU A 229 24.38 -5.92 -3.71
CA LEU A 229 23.00 -5.97 -3.24
C LEU A 229 22.83 -4.99 -2.08
N ALA A 230 21.99 -3.99 -2.22
CA ALA A 230 21.70 -2.98 -1.22
C ALA A 230 20.27 -3.15 -0.68
N ILE A 231 20.12 -3.42 0.61
CA ILE A 231 18.82 -3.64 1.26
C ILE A 231 18.55 -2.48 2.24
N MET A 232 17.56 -1.65 1.93
CA MET A 232 17.06 -0.59 2.82
C MET A 232 15.94 -1.14 3.70
N GLY A 233 16.17 -1.13 5.00
CA GLY A 233 15.19 -1.55 6.00
C GLY A 233 15.84 -2.14 7.23
N SER A 234 15.06 -2.24 8.29
CA SER A 234 15.47 -2.83 9.57
C SER A 234 14.46 -3.90 10.00
N GLY A 235 14.88 -4.78 10.90
CA GLY A 235 13.99 -5.79 11.47
C GLY A 235 14.72 -6.96 12.10
N ARG A 236 13.92 -7.88 12.66
CA ARG A 236 14.42 -9.01 13.46
C ARG A 236 15.30 -10.03 12.72
N LEU A 237 15.29 -10.00 11.38
CA LEU A 237 16.05 -10.95 10.58
C LEU A 237 17.47 -10.46 10.23
N GLU A 238 17.88 -9.26 10.64
CA GLU A 238 19.16 -8.66 10.23
C GLU A 238 20.36 -9.58 10.50
N ALA A 239 20.51 -10.07 11.73
CA ALA A 239 21.62 -10.98 12.09
C ALA A 239 21.62 -12.26 11.26
N ARG A 240 20.42 -12.84 11.00
CA ARG A 240 20.27 -14.04 10.18
C ARG A 240 20.65 -13.80 8.71
N LEU A 241 20.28 -12.65 8.16
CA LEU A 241 20.61 -12.29 6.78
C LEU A 241 22.12 -12.02 6.62
N ARG A 242 22.76 -11.39 7.60
CA ARG A 242 24.24 -11.25 7.63
C ARG A 242 24.94 -12.60 7.67
N ALA A 243 24.47 -13.52 8.53
CA ALA A 243 25.01 -14.88 8.61
C ALA A 243 24.84 -15.63 7.28
N LEU A 244 23.69 -15.52 6.63
CA LEU A 244 23.45 -16.13 5.32
C LEU A 244 24.40 -15.57 4.25
N ALA A 245 24.63 -14.27 4.22
CA ALA A 245 25.58 -13.66 3.27
C ALA A 245 27.01 -14.16 3.52
N ALA A 246 27.39 -14.39 4.78
CA ALA A 246 28.70 -14.98 5.12
C ALA A 246 28.80 -16.46 4.71
N GLU A 247 27.76 -17.25 4.97
CA GLU A 247 27.69 -18.67 4.55
C GLU A 247 27.84 -18.82 3.04
N LEU A 248 27.22 -17.91 2.27
CA LEU A 248 27.29 -17.89 0.80
C LEU A 248 28.56 -17.21 0.24
N GLY A 249 29.45 -16.70 1.09
CA GLY A 249 30.68 -16.03 0.67
C GLY A 249 30.48 -14.65 0.01
N VAL A 250 29.32 -14.02 0.16
CA VAL A 250 28.97 -12.75 -0.50
C VAL A 250 28.88 -11.55 0.45
N SER A 251 29.40 -11.66 1.67
CA SER A 251 29.34 -10.56 2.67
C SER A 251 29.91 -9.23 2.16
N ALA A 252 30.95 -9.27 1.34
CA ALA A 252 31.57 -8.09 0.76
C ALA A 252 30.64 -7.37 -0.27
N SER A 253 29.71 -8.12 -0.86
CA SER A 253 28.80 -7.62 -1.90
C SER A 253 27.37 -7.34 -1.40
N VAL A 254 27.05 -7.62 -0.12
CA VAL A 254 25.75 -7.36 0.47
C VAL A 254 25.84 -6.21 1.47
N ARG A 255 25.02 -5.19 1.27
CA ARG A 255 24.91 -4.00 2.12
C ARG A 255 23.52 -3.95 2.77
N LEU A 256 23.44 -4.22 4.09
CA LEU A 256 22.25 -3.94 4.88
C LEU A 256 22.33 -2.50 5.38
N LEU A 257 21.60 -1.59 4.75
CA LEU A 257 21.71 -0.14 4.96
C LEU A 257 20.94 0.35 6.21
N GLY A 258 20.20 -0.57 6.87
CA GLY A 258 19.32 -0.18 7.97
C GLY A 258 18.12 0.64 7.49
N GLN A 259 17.45 1.30 8.43
CA GLN A 259 16.31 2.16 8.10
C GLN A 259 16.80 3.48 7.51
N VAL A 260 16.46 3.72 6.24
CA VAL A 260 16.76 4.95 5.52
C VAL A 260 15.54 5.88 5.57
N SER A 261 15.71 7.07 6.14
CA SER A 261 14.64 8.08 6.15
C SER A 261 14.33 8.53 4.73
N ASN A 262 13.02 8.60 4.40
CA ASN A 262 12.58 8.95 3.04
C ASN A 262 13.23 8.07 1.94
N GLY A 263 13.38 6.77 2.18
CA GLY A 263 14.05 5.83 1.27
C GLY A 263 13.59 5.92 -0.19
N ARG A 264 12.33 6.32 -0.42
CA ARG A 264 11.77 6.53 -1.76
C ARG A 264 12.53 7.55 -2.62
N LEU A 265 13.30 8.47 -2.02
CA LEU A 265 14.08 9.47 -2.75
C LEU A 265 15.33 8.89 -3.43
N TYR A 266 15.74 7.69 -3.06
CA TYR A 266 17.03 7.11 -3.42
C TYR A 266 16.93 5.95 -4.42
N PHE A 267 15.78 5.70 -5.01
CA PHE A 267 15.62 4.56 -5.94
C PHE A 267 16.55 4.63 -7.15
N LYS A 268 16.91 5.83 -7.63
CA LYS A 268 17.89 6.00 -8.71
C LYS A 268 19.30 5.51 -8.38
N ALA A 269 19.59 5.15 -7.12
CA ALA A 269 20.85 4.50 -6.75
C ALA A 269 20.96 3.07 -7.33
N PHE A 270 19.84 2.45 -7.72
CA PHE A 270 19.75 1.06 -8.13
C PHE A 270 19.74 0.90 -9.64
N ASP A 271 20.36 -0.16 -10.15
CA ASP A 271 20.32 -0.59 -11.56
C ASP A 271 19.24 -1.65 -11.79
N ALA A 272 18.83 -2.34 -10.73
CA ALA A 272 17.69 -3.23 -10.68
C ALA A 272 17.04 -3.14 -9.29
N PHE A 273 15.73 -3.33 -9.23
CA PHE A 273 15.00 -3.47 -7.97
C PHE A 273 14.36 -4.85 -7.90
N ALA A 274 14.48 -5.56 -6.76
CA ALA A 274 13.90 -6.87 -6.59
C ALA A 274 13.09 -6.97 -5.31
N LEU A 275 11.83 -7.41 -5.42
CA LEU A 275 10.90 -7.66 -4.32
C LEU A 275 10.63 -9.17 -4.22
N THR A 276 11.06 -9.80 -3.12
CA THR A 276 10.96 -11.25 -2.90
C THR A 276 9.84 -11.65 -1.94
N SER A 277 8.88 -10.76 -1.68
CA SER A 277 7.80 -10.97 -0.70
C SER A 277 7.01 -12.25 -0.97
N ASP A 278 6.66 -12.99 0.10
CA ASP A 278 5.74 -14.14 0.04
C ASP A 278 4.26 -13.73 0.23
N HIS A 279 4.04 -12.56 0.80
CA HIS A 279 2.72 -11.96 1.03
C HIS A 279 2.77 -10.47 0.66
N GLU A 280 2.47 -10.15 -0.60
CA GLU A 280 2.45 -8.77 -1.07
C GLU A 280 1.01 -8.36 -1.42
N PRO A 281 0.32 -7.59 -0.56
CA PRO A 281 -1.05 -7.15 -0.86
C PRO A 281 -1.15 -6.29 -2.11
N PHE A 282 -0.13 -5.49 -2.40
CA PHE A 282 -0.09 -4.63 -3.59
C PHE A 282 1.33 -4.41 -4.12
N GLY A 283 2.25 -3.85 -3.30
CA GLY A 283 3.61 -3.55 -3.72
C GLY A 283 3.86 -2.07 -4.03
N MET A 284 3.58 -1.18 -3.07
CA MET A 284 3.86 0.26 -3.25
C MET A 284 5.29 0.54 -3.67
N VAL A 285 6.26 -0.20 -3.10
CA VAL A 285 7.68 -0.06 -3.45
C VAL A 285 8.00 -0.41 -4.91
N LEU A 286 7.16 -1.25 -5.56
CA LEU A 286 7.27 -1.52 -6.99
C LEU A 286 6.90 -0.27 -7.79
N LEU A 287 5.81 0.43 -7.41
CA LEU A 287 5.45 1.69 -8.06
C LEU A 287 6.53 2.76 -7.88
N GLU A 288 7.15 2.82 -6.70
CA GLU A 288 8.25 3.76 -6.42
C GLU A 288 9.48 3.47 -7.30
N ALA A 289 9.86 2.20 -7.45
CA ALA A 289 10.94 1.77 -8.34
C ALA A 289 10.63 2.08 -9.81
N MET A 290 9.41 1.74 -10.25
CA MET A 290 8.94 1.99 -11.62
C MET A 290 8.88 3.50 -11.93
N ALA A 291 8.43 4.33 -10.99
CA ALA A 291 8.41 5.79 -11.16
C ALA A 291 9.82 6.39 -11.25
N ALA A 292 10.82 5.75 -10.66
CA ALA A 292 12.24 6.10 -10.76
C ALA A 292 12.92 5.54 -12.03
N ASP A 293 12.15 4.85 -12.88
CA ASP A 293 12.64 4.18 -14.11
C ASP A 293 13.71 3.12 -13.82
N VAL A 294 13.56 2.39 -12.71
CA VAL A 294 14.45 1.29 -12.33
C VAL A 294 13.83 -0.03 -12.78
N PRO A 295 14.53 -0.88 -13.53
CA PRO A 295 14.09 -2.23 -13.87
C PRO A 295 13.68 -3.01 -12.62
N THR A 296 12.44 -3.51 -12.60
CA THR A 296 11.81 -4.02 -11.38
C THR A 296 11.42 -5.48 -11.53
N LEU A 297 11.84 -6.30 -10.57
CA LEU A 297 11.56 -7.73 -10.48
C LEU A 297 10.73 -8.02 -9.22
N ALA A 298 9.81 -8.98 -9.29
CA ALA A 298 9.06 -9.42 -8.11
C ALA A 298 8.71 -10.90 -8.14
N THR A 299 8.43 -11.46 -6.97
CA THR A 299 7.78 -12.76 -6.86
C THR A 299 6.40 -12.72 -7.49
N ASP A 300 6.01 -13.81 -8.17
CA ASP A 300 4.67 -14.02 -8.69
C ASP A 300 3.72 -14.36 -7.55
N CYS A 301 3.42 -13.36 -6.72
CA CYS A 301 2.50 -13.52 -5.60
C CYS A 301 1.73 -12.25 -5.28
N GLY A 302 0.52 -12.44 -4.77
CA GLY A 302 -0.34 -11.34 -4.31
C GLY A 302 -0.65 -10.31 -5.39
N GLY A 303 -0.48 -9.03 -5.06
CA GLY A 303 -0.71 -7.91 -5.97
C GLY A 303 0.50 -7.55 -6.86
N ALA A 304 1.68 -8.13 -6.64
CA ALA A 304 2.87 -7.78 -7.41
C ALA A 304 2.73 -8.03 -8.93
N PRO A 305 2.12 -9.15 -9.41
CA PRO A 305 1.84 -9.36 -10.83
C PRO A 305 0.93 -8.29 -11.43
N GLU A 306 -0.02 -7.78 -10.64
CA GLU A 306 -0.95 -6.73 -11.10
C GLU A 306 -0.22 -5.41 -11.31
N VAL A 307 0.75 -5.10 -10.45
CA VAL A 307 1.57 -3.90 -10.56
C VAL A 307 2.52 -4.00 -11.73
N LEU A 308 3.30 -5.07 -11.85
CA LEU A 308 4.30 -5.22 -12.91
C LEU A 308 3.68 -5.48 -14.28
N GLY A 309 2.64 -6.31 -14.37
CA GLY A 309 1.96 -6.64 -15.62
C GLY A 309 2.77 -7.46 -16.62
N ALA A 310 4.08 -7.49 -16.48
CA ALA A 310 5.00 -8.21 -17.36
C ALA A 310 5.41 -9.53 -16.73
N THR A 311 5.12 -10.65 -17.40
CA THR A 311 5.50 -12.00 -16.89
C THR A 311 7.01 -12.20 -16.84
N GLN A 312 7.77 -11.51 -17.69
CA GLN A 312 9.24 -11.59 -17.74
C GLN A 312 9.93 -11.01 -16.49
N ALA A 313 9.24 -10.12 -15.76
CA ALA A 313 9.74 -9.52 -14.53
C ALA A 313 9.41 -10.36 -13.28
N LEU A 314 8.58 -11.39 -13.44
CA LEU A 314 8.12 -12.24 -12.35
C LEU A 314 8.97 -13.51 -12.23
N PHE A 315 9.10 -14.00 -11.00
CA PHE A 315 9.74 -15.28 -10.70
C PHE A 315 8.96 -16.01 -9.59
N PRO A 316 9.02 -17.37 -9.54
CA PRO A 316 8.30 -18.14 -8.53
C PRO A 316 8.77 -17.82 -7.12
N LEU A 317 7.86 -17.89 -6.15
CA LEU A 317 8.14 -17.69 -4.74
C LEU A 317 9.22 -18.67 -4.25
N GLY A 318 10.26 -18.13 -3.57
CA GLY A 318 11.37 -18.91 -3.01
C GLY A 318 12.38 -19.45 -4.05
N ASP A 319 12.18 -19.18 -5.34
CA ASP A 319 13.06 -19.64 -6.41
C ASP A 319 14.23 -18.66 -6.64
N SER A 320 15.32 -18.87 -5.91
CA SER A 320 16.54 -18.06 -6.04
C SER A 320 17.19 -18.19 -7.43
N LYS A 321 17.09 -19.36 -8.08
CA LYS A 321 17.66 -19.60 -9.42
C LYS A 321 16.92 -18.82 -10.48
N ALA A 322 15.58 -18.81 -10.42
CA ALA A 322 14.79 -18.00 -11.32
C ALA A 322 15.08 -16.51 -11.11
N LEU A 323 15.19 -16.03 -9.85
CA LEU A 323 15.61 -14.66 -9.56
C LEU A 323 17.00 -14.35 -10.14
N ALA A 324 17.98 -15.25 -9.95
CA ALA A 324 19.32 -15.06 -10.53
C ALA A 324 19.28 -14.88 -12.05
N SER A 325 18.51 -15.72 -12.75
CA SER A 325 18.30 -15.59 -14.21
C SER A 325 17.70 -14.24 -14.57
N ARG A 326 16.68 -13.74 -13.82
CA ARG A 326 16.09 -12.43 -14.07
C ARG A 326 17.07 -11.28 -13.84
N LEU A 327 17.89 -11.34 -12.79
CA LEU A 327 18.94 -10.35 -12.53
C LEU A 327 19.95 -10.28 -13.68
N LEU A 328 20.34 -11.43 -14.24
CA LEU A 328 21.23 -11.50 -15.38
C LEU A 328 20.59 -10.89 -16.66
N ASN A 329 19.30 -11.14 -16.88
CA ASN A 329 18.58 -10.53 -18.01
C ASN A 329 18.54 -9.00 -17.89
N VAL A 330 18.33 -8.47 -16.67
CA VAL A 330 18.41 -7.01 -16.43
C VAL A 330 19.82 -6.50 -16.72
N ALA A 331 20.85 -7.17 -16.19
CA ALA A 331 22.25 -6.74 -16.36
C ALA A 331 22.70 -6.77 -17.83
N ARG A 332 22.07 -7.61 -18.68
CA ARG A 332 22.31 -7.70 -20.11
C ARG A 332 21.41 -6.82 -20.96
N HIS A 333 20.55 -6.00 -20.31
CA HIS A 333 19.53 -5.19 -20.99
C HIS A 333 18.53 -6.02 -21.84
N GLU A 334 18.26 -7.26 -21.44
CA GLU A 334 17.32 -8.17 -22.09
C GLU A 334 15.89 -8.06 -21.55
N LEU A 335 15.67 -7.25 -20.52
CA LEU A 335 14.37 -6.97 -19.92
C LEU A 335 13.89 -5.58 -20.33
N GLU A 336 12.92 -5.54 -21.24
CA GLU A 336 12.25 -4.29 -21.60
C GLU A 336 11.11 -3.98 -20.63
N GLN A 337 11.17 -2.83 -19.98
CA GLN A 337 10.12 -2.30 -19.10
C GLN A 337 10.00 -0.79 -19.28
N ASP A 338 8.77 -0.31 -19.39
CA ASP A 338 8.44 1.10 -19.28
C ASP A 338 7.65 1.31 -17.97
N GLY A 339 8.40 1.39 -16.89
CA GLY A 339 7.85 1.57 -15.56
C GLY A 339 7.02 2.85 -15.42
N PRO A 340 7.55 4.03 -15.79
CA PRO A 340 6.82 5.29 -15.70
C PRO A 340 5.53 5.30 -16.51
N ALA A 341 5.55 4.83 -17.77
CA ALA A 341 4.35 4.79 -18.61
C ALA A 341 3.28 3.87 -18.02
N ARG A 342 3.67 2.72 -17.47
CA ARG A 342 2.71 1.83 -16.80
C ARG A 342 2.09 2.45 -15.56
N VAL A 343 2.89 3.15 -14.73
CA VAL A 343 2.36 3.86 -13.55
C VAL A 343 1.36 4.92 -13.98
N LEU A 344 1.70 5.72 -14.99
CA LEU A 344 0.82 6.75 -15.54
C LEU A 344 -0.49 6.17 -16.10
N ALA A 345 -0.43 5.02 -16.75
CA ALA A 345 -1.60 4.40 -17.37
C ALA A 345 -2.60 3.79 -16.37
N GLN A 346 -2.17 3.41 -15.17
CA GLN A 346 -3.02 2.60 -14.27
C GLN A 346 -3.02 3.01 -12.80
N PHE A 347 -1.96 3.66 -12.30
CA PHE A 347 -1.76 3.86 -10.86
C PHE A 347 -1.62 5.33 -10.48
N THR A 348 -2.45 6.19 -11.11
CA THR A 348 -2.54 7.62 -10.82
C THR A 348 -3.82 7.96 -10.03
N ASP A 349 -3.86 9.15 -9.46
CA ASP A 349 -5.06 9.65 -8.78
C ASP A 349 -6.25 9.78 -9.75
N ASP A 350 -6.03 10.17 -11.01
CA ASP A 350 -7.08 10.28 -12.03
C ASP A 350 -7.68 8.93 -12.41
N CYS A 351 -6.83 7.91 -12.65
CA CYS A 351 -7.29 6.54 -12.93
C CYS A 351 -8.14 6.01 -11.77
N ALA A 352 -7.68 6.23 -10.53
CA ALA A 352 -8.40 5.79 -9.35
C ALA A 352 -9.69 6.57 -9.14
N ARG A 353 -9.72 7.89 -9.41
CA ARG A 353 -10.94 8.71 -9.34
C ARG A 353 -11.99 8.21 -10.32
N GLN A 354 -11.62 8.00 -11.58
CA GLN A 354 -12.52 7.43 -12.60
C GLN A 354 -13.05 6.06 -12.17
N ARG A 355 -12.17 5.19 -11.71
CA ARG A 355 -12.54 3.86 -11.23
C ARG A 355 -13.47 3.92 -10.02
N PHE A 356 -13.16 4.72 -9.00
CA PHE A 356 -13.97 4.87 -7.79
C PHE A 356 -15.41 5.29 -8.12
N TRP A 357 -15.57 6.31 -8.94
CA TRP A 357 -16.90 6.81 -9.31
C TRP A 357 -17.64 5.90 -10.29
N SER A 358 -16.98 4.90 -10.89
CA SER A 358 -17.62 3.85 -11.69
C SER A 358 -18.04 2.61 -10.86
N LEU A 359 -17.62 2.50 -9.59
CA LEU A 359 -17.93 1.34 -8.75
C LEU A 359 -19.44 1.27 -8.46
N SER A 360 -20.03 0.09 -8.70
CA SER A 360 -21.47 -0.13 -8.52
C SER A 360 -21.94 0.10 -7.09
N SER A 361 -21.10 -0.28 -6.11
CA SER A 361 -21.37 -0.07 -4.68
C SER A 361 -21.46 1.41 -4.31
N VAL A 362 -20.55 2.24 -4.82
CA VAL A 362 -20.53 3.68 -4.59
C VAL A 362 -21.80 4.34 -5.18
N ILE A 363 -22.11 4.01 -6.42
CA ILE A 363 -23.27 4.57 -7.13
C ILE A 363 -24.58 4.16 -6.44
N SER A 364 -24.73 2.91 -6.04
CA SER A 364 -25.94 2.41 -5.38
C SER A 364 -26.17 3.05 -4.02
N ASP A 365 -25.10 3.24 -3.24
CA ASP A 365 -25.19 3.84 -1.91
C ASP A 365 -25.49 5.35 -1.98
N LEU A 366 -24.92 6.06 -2.96
CA LEU A 366 -25.27 7.46 -3.23
C LEU A 366 -26.74 7.63 -3.65
N ARG A 367 -27.29 6.75 -4.50
CA ARG A 367 -28.72 6.75 -4.88
C ARG A 367 -29.65 6.50 -3.70
N ARG A 368 -29.28 5.58 -2.80
CA ARG A 368 -30.08 5.31 -1.58
C ARG A 368 -30.15 6.52 -0.66
N VAL A 369 -29.05 7.24 -0.50
CA VAL A 369 -29.01 8.45 0.33
C VAL A 369 -29.85 9.58 -0.31
N HIS A 370 -29.85 9.69 -1.64
CA HIS A 370 -30.68 10.66 -2.34
C HIS A 370 -32.18 10.37 -2.15
N ASN A 371 -32.61 9.13 -2.31
CA ASN A 371 -33.99 8.70 -2.17
C ASN A 371 -34.51 8.70 -0.72
N ALA A 372 -33.66 8.65 0.28
CA ALA A 372 -34.07 8.75 1.68
C ALA A 372 -34.28 10.19 2.17
N ASN A 373 -33.82 11.19 1.40
CA ASN A 373 -33.95 12.61 1.69
C ASN A 373 -34.98 13.34 0.77
N SER A 374 -35.60 12.61 -0.15
CA SER A 374 -36.74 13.00 -0.97
C SER A 374 -38.03 12.39 -0.43
#